data_a7c4c9312b77ae66a3765bb8c3ac74c7
#
_entry.id   a7c4c9312b77ae66a3765bb8c3ac74c7
#
_cell.length_a   1.000
_cell.length_b   1.000
_cell.length_c   1.000
_cell.angle_alpha   90.00
_cell.angle_beta   90.00
_cell.angle_gamma   90.00
#
_symmetry.space_group_name_H-M   'P 1'
#
loop_
_entity.id
_entity.type
_entity.pdbx_description
1 polymer ?
#
loop_
_entity_poly.entity_id
_entity_poly.type
_entity_poly.pdbx_seq_one_letter_code
_entity_poly.pdbx_strand_id
1 'polypeptide(L)'
;MGMYIDGSIPELDDIDEAGKKSFQNSLKYMGFTSGEKLEGKQVDYVFLGSCTNGRIEDFRLFTKYVKGRKKADNITAWLVPGSWKVRKQIEAEGLDKILNEAGFELRQPGCSACLAMNDDKIPAGKYAVSTSNRNFEGRQGPGSRTILAGPLVAAAVAVTGKITNPNEVFDLETVIA
;
A
#
# COMPACT_ATOMS: atom_id res chain seq x y z
N MET A 1 13.83 -3.01 6.30
CA MET A 1 14.66 -2.43 5.23
C MET A 1 13.85 -1.34 4.56
N GLY A 2 14.40 -0.13 4.41
CA GLY A 2 13.84 0.95 3.61
C GLY A 2 14.48 0.92 2.23
N MET A 3 13.68 1.17 1.18
CA MET A 3 14.16 1.15 -0.21
C MET A 3 13.52 2.29 -0.99
N TYR A 4 14.24 2.79 -1.97
CA TYR A 4 13.67 3.67 -2.99
C TYR A 4 12.85 2.85 -3.99
N ILE A 5 11.80 3.46 -4.56
CA ILE A 5 10.89 2.76 -5.46
C ILE A 5 11.56 2.36 -6.78
N ASP A 6 12.53 3.16 -7.22
CA ASP A 6 13.39 2.93 -8.39
C ASP A 6 14.63 2.07 -8.08
N GLY A 7 14.75 1.63 -6.81
CA GLY A 7 15.85 0.80 -6.34
C GLY A 7 15.66 -0.68 -6.65
N SER A 8 16.74 -1.42 -6.44
CA SER A 8 16.73 -2.88 -6.50
C SER A 8 16.89 -3.48 -5.12
N ILE A 9 16.41 -4.70 -4.95
CA ILE A 9 16.70 -5.52 -3.76
C ILE A 9 18.21 -5.63 -3.62
N PRO A 10 18.82 -5.38 -2.46
CA PRO A 10 20.25 -5.48 -2.27
C PRO A 10 20.81 -6.83 -2.72
N GLU A 11 22.05 -6.83 -3.18
CA GLU A 11 22.75 -8.06 -3.43
C GLU A 11 23.14 -8.74 -2.13
N LEU A 12 23.24 -10.06 -2.14
CA LEU A 12 23.58 -10.82 -0.94
C LEU A 12 24.97 -10.45 -0.41
N ASP A 13 25.85 -10.05 -1.29
CA ASP A 13 27.23 -9.67 -0.99
C ASP A 13 27.31 -8.26 -0.36
N ASP A 14 26.28 -7.43 -0.51
CA ASP A 14 26.19 -6.12 0.14
C ASP A 14 25.76 -6.22 1.62
N ILE A 15 25.35 -7.42 2.06
CA ILE A 15 24.88 -7.68 3.41
C ILE A 15 26.01 -8.27 4.25
N ASP A 16 26.17 -7.73 5.46
CA ASP A 16 27.12 -8.27 6.42
C ASP A 16 26.82 -9.75 6.78
N GLU A 17 27.84 -10.50 7.15
CA GLU A 17 27.70 -11.94 7.45
C GLU A 17 26.64 -12.24 8.54
N ALA A 18 26.52 -11.36 9.54
CA ALA A 18 25.53 -11.51 10.60
C ALA A 18 24.08 -11.34 10.10
N GLY A 19 23.88 -10.49 9.09
CA GLY A 19 22.58 -10.20 8.50
C GLY A 19 22.17 -11.14 7.38
N LYS A 20 23.10 -11.83 6.71
CA LYS A 20 22.85 -12.65 5.52
C LYS A 20 21.70 -13.66 5.70
N LYS A 21 21.70 -14.41 6.80
CA LYS A 21 20.68 -15.42 7.08
C LYS A 21 19.29 -14.80 7.23
N SER A 22 19.19 -13.69 7.94
CA SER A 22 17.94 -12.97 8.13
C SER A 22 17.43 -12.39 6.81
N PHE A 23 18.32 -11.84 6.01
CA PHE A 23 18.03 -11.30 4.69
C PHE A 23 17.52 -12.39 3.74
N GLN A 24 18.20 -13.54 3.66
CA GLN A 24 17.77 -14.69 2.86
C GLN A 24 16.36 -15.18 3.25
N ASN A 25 16.06 -15.26 4.55
CA ASN A 25 14.74 -15.62 5.03
C ASN A 25 13.68 -14.60 4.59
N SER A 26 14.02 -13.32 4.65
CA SER A 26 13.13 -12.23 4.21
C SER A 26 12.87 -12.30 2.70
N LEU A 27 13.90 -12.56 1.89
CA LEU A 27 13.76 -12.76 0.45
C LEU A 27 12.84 -13.94 0.14
N LYS A 28 13.08 -15.07 0.80
CA LYS A 28 12.25 -16.27 0.63
C LYS A 28 10.79 -16.01 1.00
N TYR A 29 10.53 -15.35 2.13
CA TYR A 29 9.19 -14.99 2.56
C TYR A 29 8.51 -14.04 1.58
N MET A 30 9.20 -12.96 1.21
CA MET A 30 8.68 -11.96 0.28
C MET A 30 8.64 -12.45 -1.18
N GLY A 31 9.31 -13.56 -1.51
CA GLY A 31 9.40 -14.06 -2.88
C GLY A 31 10.13 -13.11 -3.80
N PHE A 32 11.13 -12.44 -3.28
CA PHE A 32 12.06 -11.61 -4.04
C PHE A 32 13.36 -12.34 -4.31
N THR A 33 14.01 -11.93 -5.38
CA THR A 33 15.38 -12.34 -5.70
C THR A 33 16.35 -11.20 -5.41
N SER A 34 17.55 -11.52 -4.96
CA SER A 34 18.65 -10.55 -4.83
C SER A 34 18.86 -9.82 -6.16
N GLY A 35 19.04 -8.50 -6.12
CA GLY A 35 19.18 -7.65 -7.31
C GLY A 35 17.88 -7.35 -8.08
N GLU A 36 16.75 -7.97 -7.73
CA GLU A 36 15.46 -7.75 -8.41
C GLU A 36 14.99 -6.30 -8.23
N LYS A 37 14.51 -5.68 -9.32
CA LYS A 37 13.87 -4.37 -9.25
C LYS A 37 12.50 -4.46 -8.60
N LEU A 38 12.19 -3.52 -7.70
CA LEU A 38 10.85 -3.41 -7.11
C LEU A 38 9.82 -2.88 -8.11
N GLU A 39 10.22 -1.91 -8.91
CA GLU A 39 9.35 -1.28 -9.89
C GLU A 39 8.86 -2.28 -10.94
N GLY A 40 7.59 -2.19 -11.28
CA GLY A 40 6.94 -3.12 -12.20
C GLY A 40 6.40 -4.41 -11.55
N LYS A 41 6.73 -4.69 -10.27
CA LYS A 41 6.18 -5.85 -9.56
C LYS A 41 4.67 -5.73 -9.42
N GLN A 42 3.93 -6.74 -9.86
CA GLN A 42 2.48 -6.76 -9.71
C GLN A 42 2.06 -6.81 -8.25
N VAL A 43 0.98 -6.10 -7.95
CA VAL A 43 0.37 -6.03 -6.64
C VAL A 43 -1.08 -6.48 -6.76
N ASP A 44 -1.58 -7.18 -5.76
CA ASP A 44 -2.96 -7.67 -5.72
C ASP A 44 -3.85 -6.82 -4.81
N TYR A 45 -3.27 -6.24 -3.76
CA TYR A 45 -4.00 -5.49 -2.74
C TYR A 45 -3.38 -4.14 -2.44
N VAL A 46 -4.24 -3.15 -2.22
CA VAL A 46 -3.85 -1.85 -1.66
C VAL A 46 -4.64 -1.62 -0.39
N PHE A 47 -3.93 -1.36 0.70
CA PHE A 47 -4.51 -1.04 1.99
C PHE A 47 -4.15 0.39 2.39
N LEU A 48 -5.14 1.28 2.37
CA LEU A 48 -4.99 2.67 2.81
C LEU A 48 -5.65 2.85 4.17
N GLY A 49 -4.91 3.33 5.13
CA GLY A 49 -5.42 3.69 6.45
C GLY A 49 -4.95 2.77 7.56
N SER A 50 -5.69 2.68 8.56
CA SER A 50 -5.62 1.95 9.83
C SER A 50 -5.93 2.89 10.99
N CYS A 51 -5.97 2.40 12.23
CA CYS A 51 -6.23 3.23 13.41
C CYS A 51 -5.18 4.33 13.64
N THR A 52 -3.95 4.18 13.15
CA THR A 52 -2.86 5.15 13.32
C THR A 52 -2.57 5.97 12.07
N ASN A 53 -2.76 5.40 10.89
CA ASN A 53 -2.41 5.98 9.59
C ASN A 53 -3.64 6.21 8.68
N GLY A 54 -4.82 6.23 9.23
CA GLY A 54 -6.07 6.53 8.51
C GLY A 54 -6.53 7.96 8.78
N ARG A 55 -5.65 8.94 8.64
CA ARG A 55 -5.94 10.36 8.86
C ARG A 55 -6.63 10.96 7.66
N ILE A 56 -7.35 12.07 7.87
CA ILE A 56 -8.05 12.75 6.77
C ILE A 56 -7.07 13.23 5.69
N GLU A 57 -5.85 13.63 6.07
CA GLU A 57 -4.80 14.09 5.16
C GLU A 57 -4.38 12.98 4.19
N ASP A 58 -4.27 11.74 4.66
CA ASP A 58 -3.93 10.58 3.83
C ASP A 58 -5.02 10.33 2.78
N PHE A 59 -6.30 10.46 3.18
CA PHE A 59 -7.43 10.32 2.27
C PHE A 59 -7.53 11.46 1.28
N ARG A 60 -7.28 12.71 1.71
CA ARG A 60 -7.22 13.86 0.81
C ARG A 60 -6.14 13.67 -0.26
N LEU A 61 -4.94 13.30 0.18
CA LEU A 61 -3.80 13.04 -0.71
C LEU A 61 -4.12 11.92 -1.71
N PHE A 62 -4.55 10.77 -1.21
CA PHE A 62 -4.91 9.62 -2.05
C PHE A 62 -6.00 10.00 -3.06
N THR A 63 -7.10 10.62 -2.60
CA THR A 63 -8.24 11.01 -3.43
C THR A 63 -7.85 12.03 -4.50
N LYS A 64 -6.98 13.00 -4.15
CA LYS A 64 -6.47 13.99 -5.11
C LYS A 64 -5.87 13.31 -6.34
N TYR A 65 -5.07 12.26 -6.14
CA TYR A 65 -4.33 11.61 -7.21
C TYR A 65 -5.11 10.53 -7.96
N VAL A 66 -6.11 9.92 -7.33
CA VAL A 66 -6.99 8.94 -8.02
C VAL A 66 -8.20 9.60 -8.70
N LYS A 67 -8.48 10.87 -8.43
CA LYS A 67 -9.58 11.63 -9.05
C LYS A 67 -9.46 11.61 -10.58
N GLY A 68 -10.56 11.25 -11.25
CA GLY A 68 -10.61 11.15 -12.72
C GLY A 68 -9.89 9.92 -13.29
N ARG A 69 -9.40 9.02 -12.45
CA ARG A 69 -8.77 7.75 -12.84
C ARG A 69 -9.63 6.58 -12.38
N LYS A 70 -9.29 5.39 -12.83
CA LYS A 70 -9.93 4.15 -12.38
C LYS A 70 -8.93 3.29 -11.63
N LYS A 71 -9.43 2.61 -10.62
CA LYS A 71 -8.70 1.54 -9.95
C LYS A 71 -8.35 0.45 -10.96
N ALA A 72 -7.13 -0.07 -10.92
CA ALA A 72 -6.73 -1.19 -11.76
C ALA A 72 -7.56 -2.44 -11.46
N ASP A 73 -7.92 -3.20 -12.49
CA ASP A 73 -8.83 -4.34 -12.36
C ASP A 73 -8.28 -5.48 -11.50
N ASN A 74 -6.95 -5.63 -11.48
CA ASN A 74 -6.27 -6.62 -10.65
C ASN A 74 -6.15 -6.22 -9.18
N ILE A 75 -6.50 -4.99 -8.79
CA ILE A 75 -6.36 -4.49 -7.42
C ILE A 75 -7.65 -4.67 -6.62
N THR A 76 -7.53 -5.30 -5.46
CA THR A 76 -8.49 -5.20 -4.37
C THR A 76 -8.02 -4.11 -3.42
N ALA A 77 -8.80 -3.05 -3.26
CA ALA A 77 -8.43 -1.91 -2.43
C ALA A 77 -9.32 -1.82 -1.19
N TRP A 78 -8.70 -1.74 -0.01
CA TRP A 78 -9.37 -1.51 1.26
C TRP A 78 -8.96 -0.16 1.84
N LEU A 79 -9.90 0.77 1.83
CA LEU A 79 -9.73 2.13 2.34
C LEU A 79 -10.40 2.22 3.72
N VAL A 80 -9.61 2.27 4.79
CA VAL A 80 -10.07 2.15 6.17
C VAL A 80 -9.78 3.43 6.96
N PRO A 81 -10.79 4.29 7.19
CA PRO A 81 -10.64 5.47 8.04
C PRO A 81 -10.19 5.10 9.45
N GLY A 82 -9.33 5.92 10.06
CA GLY A 82 -8.82 5.67 11.41
C GLY A 82 -9.87 5.81 12.52
N SER A 83 -10.96 6.50 12.25
CA SER A 83 -12.06 6.70 13.20
C SER A 83 -13.37 7.09 12.50
N TRP A 84 -14.48 7.01 13.21
CA TRP A 84 -15.77 7.53 12.75
C TRP A 84 -15.74 9.04 12.49
N LYS A 85 -14.91 9.78 13.22
CA LYS A 85 -14.73 11.22 12.98
C LYS A 85 -14.10 11.46 11.60
N VAL A 86 -13.04 10.73 11.27
CA VAL A 86 -12.40 10.81 9.94
C VAL A 86 -13.37 10.38 8.84
N ARG A 87 -14.15 9.30 9.06
CA ARG A 87 -15.16 8.87 8.11
C ARG A 87 -16.16 9.96 7.78
N LYS A 88 -16.70 10.62 8.81
CA LYS A 88 -17.62 11.75 8.63
C LYS A 88 -16.99 12.93 7.89
N GLN A 89 -15.69 13.19 8.12
CA GLN A 89 -14.98 14.23 7.37
C GLN A 89 -14.83 13.87 5.89
N ILE A 90 -14.50 12.62 5.57
CA ILE A 90 -14.41 12.11 4.18
C ILE A 90 -15.74 12.34 3.46
N GLU A 91 -16.85 11.99 4.11
CA GLU A 91 -18.21 12.17 3.58
C GLU A 91 -18.58 13.66 3.43
N ALA A 92 -18.27 14.48 4.44
CA ALA A 92 -18.56 15.92 4.42
C ALA A 92 -17.77 16.67 3.32
N GLU A 93 -16.57 16.21 3.02
CA GLU A 93 -15.71 16.77 1.95
C GLU A 93 -16.02 16.16 0.57
N GLY A 94 -16.93 15.19 0.48
CA GLY A 94 -17.31 14.51 -0.77
C GLY A 94 -16.21 13.62 -1.36
N LEU A 95 -15.19 13.27 -0.57
CA LEU A 95 -14.10 12.40 -1.01
C LEU A 95 -14.58 10.98 -1.30
N ASP A 96 -15.58 10.50 -0.55
CA ASP A 96 -16.23 9.21 -0.75
C ASP A 96 -16.82 9.06 -2.15
N LYS A 97 -17.45 10.13 -2.68
CA LYS A 97 -18.01 10.14 -4.03
C LYS A 97 -16.93 9.99 -5.10
N ILE A 98 -15.83 10.76 -4.96
CA ILE A 98 -14.69 10.70 -5.87
C ILE A 98 -14.04 9.31 -5.85
N LEU A 99 -13.89 8.74 -4.64
CA LEU A 99 -13.35 7.39 -4.46
C LEU A 99 -14.25 6.33 -5.11
N ASN A 100 -15.56 6.42 -4.90
CA ASN A 100 -16.52 5.50 -5.52
C ASN A 100 -16.51 5.60 -7.04
N GLU A 101 -16.47 6.82 -7.60
CA GLU A 101 -16.35 7.03 -9.05
C GLU A 101 -15.08 6.40 -9.63
N ALA A 102 -13.97 6.41 -8.87
CA ALA A 102 -12.71 5.77 -9.23
C ALA A 102 -12.72 4.24 -9.01
N GLY A 103 -13.80 3.66 -8.46
CA GLY A 103 -13.94 2.22 -8.20
C GLY A 103 -13.39 1.76 -6.86
N PHE A 104 -13.19 2.68 -5.92
CA PHE A 104 -12.78 2.37 -4.55
C PHE A 104 -13.97 2.32 -3.59
N GLU A 105 -13.92 1.39 -2.66
CA GLU A 105 -14.91 1.25 -1.60
C GLU A 105 -14.31 1.67 -0.26
N LEU A 106 -15.02 2.58 0.43
CA LEU A 106 -14.66 3.02 1.76
C LEU A 106 -15.18 2.02 2.80
N ARG A 107 -14.30 1.39 3.55
CA ARG A 107 -14.63 0.46 4.62
C ARG A 107 -15.05 1.20 5.90
N GLN A 108 -15.61 0.45 6.84
CA GLN A 108 -15.87 0.97 8.18
C GLN A 108 -14.55 1.20 8.94
N PRO A 109 -14.49 2.23 9.81
CA PRO A 109 -13.34 2.43 10.69
C PRO A 109 -13.11 1.19 11.55
N GLY A 110 -11.84 0.77 11.67
CA GLY A 110 -11.50 -0.40 12.47
C GLY A 110 -10.17 -1.03 12.09
N CYS A 111 -9.93 -2.22 12.58
CA CYS A 111 -8.67 -2.92 12.33
C CYS A 111 -8.62 -3.59 10.95
N SER A 112 -9.76 -4.02 10.40
CA SER A 112 -9.84 -4.65 9.07
C SER A 112 -8.61 -5.56 8.78
N ALA A 113 -8.11 -5.58 7.55
CA ALA A 113 -6.92 -6.33 7.16
C ALA A 113 -5.61 -5.86 7.84
N CYS A 114 -5.62 -4.79 8.62
CA CYS A 114 -4.41 -4.32 9.32
C CYS A 114 -3.82 -5.39 10.25
N LEU A 115 -4.65 -6.26 10.82
CA LEU A 115 -4.26 -7.36 11.72
C LEU A 115 -4.87 -8.70 11.32
N ALA A 116 -5.55 -8.80 10.18
CA ALA A 116 -6.27 -9.99 9.73
C ALA A 116 -7.18 -10.60 10.83
N MET A 117 -7.80 -9.75 11.66
CA MET A 117 -8.65 -10.16 12.77
C MET A 117 -10.09 -10.47 12.36
N ASN A 118 -10.46 -10.15 11.13
CA ASN A 118 -11.74 -10.45 10.51
C ASN A 118 -11.53 -11.22 9.20
N ASP A 119 -12.56 -11.33 8.39
CA ASP A 119 -12.50 -12.03 7.09
C ASP A 119 -11.65 -11.29 6.04
N ASP A 120 -11.28 -10.03 6.29
CA ASP A 120 -10.39 -9.25 5.42
C ASP A 120 -8.93 -9.74 5.59
N LYS A 121 -8.61 -10.87 4.99
CA LYS A 121 -7.25 -11.47 4.99
C LYS A 121 -6.69 -11.47 3.57
N ILE A 122 -5.41 -11.16 3.47
CA ILE A 122 -4.69 -11.28 2.21
C ILE A 122 -4.24 -12.74 2.06
N PRO A 123 -4.59 -13.41 0.97
CA PRO A 123 -4.19 -14.79 0.74
C PRO A 123 -2.67 -14.96 0.68
N ALA A 124 -2.21 -16.17 1.01
CA ALA A 124 -0.79 -16.52 0.94
C ALA A 124 -0.21 -16.28 -0.47
N GLY A 125 0.99 -15.74 -0.52
CA GLY A 125 1.70 -15.45 -1.76
C GLY A 125 1.28 -14.17 -2.48
N LYS A 126 0.15 -13.56 -2.09
CA LYS A 126 -0.34 -12.29 -2.67
C LYS A 126 0.41 -11.09 -2.12
N TYR A 127 0.63 -10.10 -2.98
CA TYR A 127 1.32 -8.86 -2.63
C TYR A 127 0.33 -7.75 -2.27
N ALA A 128 0.62 -7.07 -1.18
CA ALA A 128 -0.10 -5.88 -0.76
C ALA A 128 0.83 -4.68 -0.61
N VAL A 129 0.41 -3.52 -1.06
CA VAL A 129 0.96 -2.23 -0.65
C VAL A 129 0.08 -1.65 0.43
N SER A 130 0.67 -1.30 1.57
CA SER A 130 -0.04 -0.88 2.76
C SER A 130 0.55 0.40 3.37
N THR A 131 -0.32 1.32 3.76
CA THR A 131 0.08 2.51 4.52
C THR A 131 0.12 2.27 6.03
N SER A 132 -0.05 1.02 6.48
CA SER A 132 0.05 0.69 7.91
C SER A 132 1.47 0.96 8.44
N ASN A 133 1.60 1.09 9.76
CA ASN A 133 2.85 1.49 10.40
C ASN A 133 3.77 0.34 10.82
N ARG A 134 3.35 -0.89 10.62
CA ARG A 134 4.11 -2.09 11.00
C ARG A 134 3.95 -3.18 9.96
N ASN A 135 5.05 -3.89 9.71
CA ASN A 135 5.07 -5.07 8.87
C ASN A 135 5.82 -6.20 9.59
N PHE A 136 5.21 -7.36 9.70
CA PHE A 136 5.80 -8.63 10.12
C PHE A 136 5.09 -9.76 9.40
N GLU A 137 5.72 -10.91 9.34
CA GLU A 137 5.17 -12.08 8.66
C GLU A 137 3.76 -12.42 9.12
N GLY A 138 2.84 -12.56 8.16
CA GLY A 138 1.46 -12.94 8.43
C GLY A 138 0.56 -11.86 9.02
N ARG A 139 1.04 -10.60 9.17
CA ARG A 139 0.22 -9.53 9.77
C ARG A 139 -1.13 -9.33 9.08
N GLN A 140 -1.15 -9.33 7.76
CA GLN A 140 -2.36 -9.14 6.95
C GLN A 140 -2.96 -10.46 6.44
N GLY A 141 -2.48 -11.58 6.95
CA GLY A 141 -2.88 -12.94 6.61
C GLY A 141 -1.68 -13.87 6.54
N PRO A 142 -1.83 -15.14 6.93
CA PRO A 142 -0.75 -16.11 6.87
C PRO A 142 -0.15 -16.21 5.46
N GLY A 143 1.18 -16.01 5.33
CA GLY A 143 1.88 -16.04 4.05
C GLY A 143 1.62 -14.86 3.12
N SER A 144 0.89 -13.83 3.56
CA SER A 144 0.73 -12.58 2.81
C SER A 144 2.04 -11.80 2.74
N ARG A 145 2.26 -11.09 1.64
CA ARG A 145 3.49 -10.33 1.37
C ARG A 145 3.16 -8.85 1.34
N THR A 146 3.55 -8.13 2.39
CA THR A 146 3.19 -6.72 2.55
C THR A 146 4.40 -5.81 2.35
N ILE A 147 4.23 -4.80 1.53
CA ILE A 147 5.18 -3.71 1.31
C ILE A 147 4.58 -2.45 1.92
N LEU A 148 5.30 -1.83 2.86
CA LEU A 148 4.87 -0.56 3.45
C LEU A 148 5.22 0.60 2.52
N ALA A 149 4.26 1.49 2.31
CA ALA A 149 4.45 2.68 1.49
C ALA A 149 3.57 3.84 1.97
N GLY A 150 3.89 5.05 1.54
CA GLY A 150 3.06 6.22 1.80
C GLY A 150 1.80 6.26 0.91
N PRO A 151 0.83 7.15 1.24
CA PRO A 151 -0.44 7.25 0.50
C PRO A 151 -0.28 7.56 -0.98
N LEU A 152 0.75 8.32 -1.35
CA LEU A 152 1.02 8.67 -2.75
C LEU A 152 1.45 7.45 -3.59
N VAL A 153 2.34 6.62 -3.04
CA VAL A 153 2.74 5.36 -3.68
C VAL A 153 1.55 4.39 -3.73
N ALA A 154 0.77 4.31 -2.66
CA ALA A 154 -0.44 3.49 -2.64
C ALA A 154 -1.44 3.92 -3.72
N ALA A 155 -1.59 5.24 -3.97
CA ALA A 155 -2.43 5.76 -5.06
C ALA A 155 -1.90 5.35 -6.44
N ALA A 156 -0.57 5.48 -6.68
CA ALA A 156 0.04 5.06 -7.95
C ALA A 156 -0.17 3.57 -8.21
N VAL A 157 0.10 2.73 -7.20
CA VAL A 157 -0.13 1.28 -7.29
C VAL A 157 -1.61 0.95 -7.51
N ALA A 158 -2.51 1.66 -6.85
CA ALA A 158 -3.96 1.41 -6.96
C ALA A 158 -4.50 1.64 -8.38
N VAL A 159 -3.92 2.58 -9.12
CA VAL A 159 -4.35 2.89 -10.51
C VAL A 159 -3.56 2.13 -11.58
N THR A 160 -2.34 1.67 -11.27
CA THR A 160 -1.49 0.95 -12.24
C THR A 160 -1.50 -0.57 -12.07
N GLY A 161 -1.86 -1.07 -10.88
CA GLY A 161 -1.84 -2.51 -10.55
C GLY A 161 -0.46 -3.08 -10.25
N LYS A 162 0.57 -2.25 -10.21
CA LYS A 162 1.97 -2.64 -9.98
C LYS A 162 2.73 -1.57 -9.22
N ILE A 163 3.87 -1.93 -8.65
CA ILE A 163 4.77 -0.96 -8.03
C ILE A 163 5.26 0.00 -9.11
N THR A 164 4.93 1.27 -8.97
CA THR A 164 5.23 2.31 -9.94
C THR A 164 5.63 3.59 -9.23
N ASN A 165 6.63 4.26 -9.78
CA ASN A 165 7.04 5.57 -9.29
C ASN A 165 5.87 6.58 -9.47
N PRO A 166 5.40 7.24 -8.41
CA PRO A 166 4.32 8.21 -8.51
C PRO A 166 4.60 9.34 -9.51
N ASN A 167 5.86 9.74 -9.71
CA ASN A 167 6.25 10.76 -10.67
C ASN A 167 5.98 10.37 -12.13
N GLU A 168 5.85 9.07 -12.42
CA GLU A 168 5.54 8.58 -13.77
C GLU A 168 4.04 8.54 -14.05
N VAL A 169 3.22 8.57 -12.99
CA VAL A 169 1.76 8.42 -13.07
C VAL A 169 1.06 9.75 -12.86
N PHE A 170 1.62 10.58 -11.98
CA PHE A 170 1.03 11.82 -11.53
C PHE A 170 1.93 13.01 -11.84
N ASP A 171 1.34 14.12 -12.22
CA ASP A 171 2.04 15.40 -12.26
C ASP A 171 2.15 15.92 -10.82
N LEU A 172 3.35 15.80 -10.24
CA LEU A 172 3.62 16.21 -8.86
C LEU A 172 4.09 17.66 -8.73
N GLU A 173 4.36 18.35 -9.85
CA GLU A 173 4.84 19.76 -9.80
C GLU A 173 3.82 20.73 -9.21
N THR A 174 2.55 20.32 -9.13
CA THR A 174 1.46 21.13 -8.56
C THR A 174 1.34 21.05 -7.03
N VAL A 175 2.28 20.43 -6.31
CA VAL A 175 2.16 20.15 -4.87
C VAL A 175 2.93 21.11 -3.97
N ILE A 176 3.75 22.00 -4.54
CA ILE A 176 4.52 23.00 -3.78
C ILE A 176 3.87 24.38 -3.98
N ALA A 177 2.66 24.52 -3.43
CA ALA A 177 2.04 25.84 -3.21
C ALA A 177 1.15 25.78 -1.97
#